data_bf23cec9f0240397d0dc95f1b8a82bbb
#
_entry.id   bf23cec9f0240397d0dc95f1b8a82bbb
#
_cell.length_a   1.000
_cell.length_b   1.000
_cell.length_c   1.000
_cell.angle_alpha   90.00
_cell.angle_beta   90.00
_cell.angle_gamma   90.00
#
_symmetry.space_group_name_H-M   'P 1'
#
loop_
_entity.id
_entity.type
_entity.pdbx_description
1 polymer ?
#
loop_
_entity_poly.entity_id
_entity_poly.type
_entity_poly.pdbx_seq_one_letter_code
_entity_poly.pdbx_strand_id
1 'polypeptide(L)'
;MKLFFRDHLSIIILYSISFLLLPWIIHVLDDLSSHYAYFIFLVSFLFILWLLGRYYRRRKFYHHLQKNINTQDDLHLFEPRAAIEQYYSEKLRQIQYLFLTQQQRLEEQAHEKQLVLSHFAHQMKTPLSVIQLIVQATPNKTTDELQQWHTINKECNKLTFTLNQLLTYERTSHLVADLKIEPIILKGLVQEVINDLKDFFIIREVFPKLTFAEDQIIYSDRKWLKIVLYQVLNNAIKYSEMASTIHIHYDNTALHIKNNGETIPTSEIARVFDLFYTGMKGRTSGEATGIGLYLVKKILTTLEHPFTLQSSEHVTTFSINFSNSLKK
;
A
#
# COMPACT_ATOMS: atom_id res chain seq x y z
N MET A 1 -6.71 -44.68 -7.34
CA MET A 1 -6.35 -45.68 -8.37
C MET A 1 -6.30 -45.08 -9.77
N LYS A 2 -7.34 -44.42 -10.26
CA LYS A 2 -7.37 -43.86 -11.64
C LYS A 2 -6.16 -42.98 -12.01
N LEU A 3 -5.71 -42.07 -11.14
CA LEU A 3 -4.54 -41.21 -11.37
C LEU A 3 -3.23 -41.98 -11.45
N PHE A 4 -3.03 -43.02 -10.62
CA PHE A 4 -1.84 -43.86 -10.67
C PHE A 4 -1.73 -44.61 -12.01
N PHE A 5 -2.81 -45.22 -12.49
CA PHE A 5 -2.82 -45.92 -13.78
C PHE A 5 -2.56 -44.94 -14.93
N ARG A 6 -3.13 -43.74 -14.88
CA ARG A 6 -2.92 -42.72 -15.90
C ARG A 6 -1.46 -42.20 -15.94
N ASP A 7 -0.82 -42.06 -14.79
CA ASP A 7 0.58 -41.66 -14.66
C ASP A 7 1.56 -42.73 -15.18
N HIS A 8 1.17 -44.02 -15.07
CA HIS A 8 2.01 -45.15 -15.50
C HIS A 8 1.55 -45.78 -16.80
N LEU A 9 0.58 -45.17 -17.51
CA LEU A 9 -0.02 -45.70 -18.72
C LEU A 9 1.02 -45.97 -19.81
N SER A 10 1.97 -45.05 -20.01
CA SER A 10 3.05 -45.19 -21.00
C SER A 10 3.95 -46.42 -20.73
N ILE A 11 4.27 -46.67 -19.46
CA ILE A 11 5.11 -47.79 -19.03
C ILE A 11 4.33 -49.10 -19.21
N ILE A 12 3.05 -49.09 -18.86
CA ILE A 12 2.17 -50.28 -19.01
C ILE A 12 2.00 -50.63 -20.50
N ILE A 13 1.77 -49.65 -21.36
CA ILE A 13 1.64 -49.84 -22.78
C ILE A 13 2.95 -50.38 -23.37
N LEU A 14 4.10 -49.75 -23.06
CA LEU A 14 5.41 -50.18 -23.54
C LEU A 14 5.70 -51.60 -23.12
N TYR A 15 5.41 -51.96 -21.86
CA TYR A 15 5.60 -53.33 -21.39
C TYR A 15 4.64 -54.31 -22.09
N SER A 16 3.36 -53.96 -22.29
CA SER A 16 2.39 -54.77 -22.99
C SER A 16 2.79 -55.04 -24.46
N ILE A 17 3.30 -54.03 -25.14
CA ILE A 17 3.82 -54.15 -26.50
C ILE A 17 5.06 -55.05 -26.51
N SER A 18 5.99 -54.86 -25.59
CA SER A 18 7.20 -55.68 -25.46
C SER A 18 6.84 -57.15 -25.17
N PHE A 19 5.81 -57.38 -24.33
CA PHE A 19 5.31 -58.69 -23.97
C PHE A 19 4.69 -59.45 -25.17
N LEU A 20 4.09 -58.73 -26.13
CA LEU A 20 3.52 -59.31 -27.34
C LEU A 20 4.56 -59.51 -28.46
N LEU A 21 5.47 -58.53 -28.64
CA LEU A 21 6.47 -58.58 -29.71
C LEU A 21 7.59 -59.56 -29.46
N LEU A 22 8.04 -59.71 -28.22
CA LEU A 22 9.20 -60.56 -27.89
C LEU A 22 8.96 -62.05 -28.17
N PRO A 23 7.81 -62.66 -27.81
CA PRO A 23 7.44 -64.01 -28.20
C PRO A 23 7.35 -64.21 -29.74
N TRP A 24 6.75 -63.19 -30.42
CA TRP A 24 6.60 -63.23 -31.87
C TRP A 24 7.96 -63.21 -32.57
N ILE A 25 8.91 -62.41 -32.16
CA ILE A 25 10.27 -62.35 -32.71
C ILE A 25 10.99 -63.65 -32.45
N ILE A 26 10.89 -64.26 -31.28
CA ILE A 26 11.55 -65.49 -30.93
C ILE A 26 10.94 -66.66 -31.70
N HIS A 27 9.61 -66.73 -31.91
CA HIS A 27 8.95 -67.72 -32.71
C HIS A 27 9.39 -67.68 -34.18
N VAL A 28 9.72 -66.49 -34.68
CA VAL A 28 10.24 -66.33 -36.08
C VAL A 28 11.72 -66.77 -36.22
N LEU A 29 12.49 -66.61 -35.10
CA LEU A 29 13.93 -66.84 -35.10
C LEU A 29 14.36 -68.31 -34.74
N ASP A 30 13.58 -68.99 -33.88
CA ASP A 30 13.91 -70.31 -33.34
C ASP A 30 12.68 -71.02 -32.76
N ASP A 31 12.74 -72.37 -32.64
CA ASP A 31 11.65 -73.16 -32.04
C ASP A 31 11.47 -72.85 -30.52
N LEU A 32 10.26 -72.62 -30.17
CA LEU A 32 9.89 -72.25 -28.74
C LEU A 32 10.24 -73.42 -27.78
N SER A 33 11.28 -73.25 -26.99
CA SER A 33 11.59 -74.19 -25.90
C SER A 33 10.60 -74.03 -24.73
N SER A 34 10.33 -75.09 -23.97
CA SER A 34 9.44 -75.08 -22.78
C SER A 34 9.88 -74.13 -21.71
N HIS A 35 11.13 -73.70 -21.66
CA HIS A 35 11.71 -72.77 -20.71
C HIS A 35 11.30 -71.31 -20.96
N TYR A 36 10.81 -70.99 -22.15
CA TYR A 36 10.43 -69.65 -22.55
C TYR A 36 9.12 -69.18 -21.82
N ALA A 37 8.15 -70.08 -21.64
CA ALA A 37 6.92 -69.79 -20.88
C ALA A 37 7.21 -69.39 -19.40
N TYR A 38 8.21 -70.14 -18.84
CA TYR A 38 8.66 -69.81 -17.47
C TYR A 38 9.33 -68.41 -17.40
N PHE A 39 10.15 -68.07 -18.38
CA PHE A 39 10.79 -66.73 -18.43
C PHE A 39 9.75 -65.58 -18.54
N ILE A 40 8.76 -65.73 -19.44
CA ILE A 40 7.68 -64.74 -19.59
C ILE A 40 6.91 -64.60 -18.29
N PHE A 41 6.56 -65.71 -17.63
CA PHE A 41 5.89 -65.69 -16.34
C PHE A 41 6.70 -64.97 -15.29
N LEU A 42 7.99 -65.21 -15.15
CA LEU A 42 8.88 -64.60 -14.21
C LEU A 42 8.98 -63.08 -14.42
N VAL A 43 9.19 -62.63 -15.66
CA VAL A 43 9.30 -61.20 -16.01
C VAL A 43 7.97 -60.48 -15.74
N SER A 44 6.83 -61.09 -16.08
CA SER A 44 5.50 -60.52 -15.81
C SER A 44 5.23 -60.42 -14.31
N PHE A 45 5.59 -61.46 -13.54
CA PHE A 45 5.46 -61.47 -12.09
C PHE A 45 6.29 -60.36 -11.44
N LEU A 46 7.56 -60.20 -11.86
CA LEU A 46 8.42 -59.11 -11.35
C LEU A 46 7.90 -57.72 -11.70
N PHE A 47 7.33 -57.55 -12.89
CA PHE A 47 6.73 -56.30 -13.30
C PHE A 47 5.49 -55.93 -12.47
N ILE A 48 4.61 -56.90 -12.23
CA ILE A 48 3.43 -56.72 -11.38
C ILE A 48 3.87 -56.38 -9.93
N LEU A 49 4.85 -57.12 -9.43
CA LEU A 49 5.39 -56.88 -8.09
C LEU A 49 5.99 -55.45 -7.96
N TRP A 50 6.72 -55.00 -9.01
CA TRP A 50 7.26 -53.63 -9.08
C TRP A 50 6.14 -52.58 -9.11
N LEU A 51 5.10 -52.77 -9.92
CA LEU A 51 3.93 -51.89 -10.00
C LEU A 51 3.20 -51.78 -8.65
N LEU A 52 3.00 -52.92 -7.96
CA LEU A 52 2.38 -52.99 -6.66
C LEU A 52 3.23 -52.23 -5.65
N GLY A 53 4.54 -52.48 -5.59
CA GLY A 53 5.45 -51.77 -4.68
C GLY A 53 5.43 -50.24 -4.91
N ARG A 54 5.42 -49.82 -6.18
CA ARG A 54 5.34 -48.41 -6.57
C ARG A 54 3.99 -47.81 -6.22
N TYR A 55 2.88 -48.53 -6.37
CA TYR A 55 1.54 -48.11 -5.94
C TYR A 55 1.47 -47.92 -4.42
N TYR A 56 1.91 -48.88 -3.62
CA TYR A 56 1.90 -48.79 -2.16
C TYR A 56 2.75 -47.62 -1.67
N ARG A 57 3.92 -47.39 -2.28
CA ARG A 57 4.81 -46.27 -1.91
C ARG A 57 4.15 -44.91 -2.17
N ARG A 58 3.37 -44.75 -3.26
CA ARG A 58 2.79 -43.48 -3.68
C ARG A 58 1.30 -43.34 -3.35
N ARG A 59 0.66 -44.34 -2.73
CA ARG A 59 -0.76 -44.35 -2.45
C ARG A 59 -1.22 -43.10 -1.64
N LYS A 60 -0.45 -42.70 -0.62
CA LYS A 60 -0.74 -41.53 0.23
C LYS A 60 -0.74 -40.21 -0.57
N PHE A 61 0.23 -40.06 -1.48
CA PHE A 61 0.35 -38.89 -2.34
C PHE A 61 -0.85 -38.77 -3.31
N TYR A 62 -1.21 -39.86 -4.01
CA TYR A 62 -2.37 -39.82 -4.90
C TYR A 62 -3.70 -39.60 -4.17
N HIS A 63 -3.81 -40.10 -2.94
CA HIS A 63 -4.99 -39.85 -2.12
C HIS A 63 -5.08 -38.38 -1.70
N HIS A 64 -3.98 -37.78 -1.33
CA HIS A 64 -3.90 -36.35 -0.98
C HIS A 64 -4.25 -35.44 -2.18
N LEU A 65 -3.75 -35.77 -3.39
CA LEU A 65 -4.07 -35.03 -4.63
C LEU A 65 -5.57 -35.08 -5.01
N GLN A 66 -6.31 -36.08 -4.55
CA GLN A 66 -7.75 -36.24 -4.82
C GLN A 66 -8.63 -35.62 -3.72
N LYS A 67 -8.04 -35.24 -2.60
CA LYS A 67 -8.77 -34.61 -1.50
C LYS A 67 -9.08 -33.16 -1.86
N ASN A 68 -10.32 -32.72 -1.64
CA ASN A 68 -10.67 -31.32 -1.77
C ASN A 68 -9.95 -30.50 -0.68
N ILE A 69 -9.37 -29.38 -1.08
CA ILE A 69 -8.69 -28.45 -0.19
C ILE A 69 -9.77 -27.56 0.44
N ASN A 70 -10.06 -27.78 1.71
CA ASN A 70 -11.05 -27.00 2.48
C ASN A 70 -10.39 -26.13 3.55
N THR A 71 -9.18 -26.50 3.97
CA THR A 71 -8.43 -25.80 5.01
C THR A 71 -6.98 -25.60 4.59
N GLN A 72 -6.30 -24.64 5.24
CA GLN A 72 -4.87 -24.40 4.99
C GLN A 72 -4.00 -25.61 5.32
N ASP A 73 -4.39 -26.41 6.32
CA ASP A 73 -3.67 -27.64 6.70
C ASP A 73 -3.75 -28.71 5.62
N ASP A 74 -4.79 -28.71 4.79
CA ASP A 74 -4.91 -29.62 3.65
C ASP A 74 -3.88 -29.38 2.54
N LEU A 75 -3.16 -28.26 2.55
CA LEU A 75 -2.08 -27.96 1.60
C LEU A 75 -0.76 -28.64 1.98
N HIS A 76 -0.60 -29.10 3.23
CA HIS A 76 0.62 -29.75 3.67
C HIS A 76 0.66 -31.23 3.24
N LEU A 77 1.64 -31.58 2.41
CA LEU A 77 1.96 -33.00 2.12
C LEU A 77 2.64 -33.63 3.34
N PHE A 78 2.04 -34.73 3.81
CA PHE A 78 2.61 -35.52 4.89
C PHE A 78 3.82 -36.31 4.34
N GLU A 79 5.02 -36.01 4.84
CA GLU A 79 6.28 -36.75 4.57
C GLU A 79 6.53 -37.05 3.08
N PRO A 80 6.90 -36.07 2.24
CA PRO A 80 7.21 -36.33 0.84
C PRO A 80 8.44 -37.25 0.72
N ARG A 81 8.28 -38.40 0.06
CA ARG A 81 9.34 -39.44 -0.06
C ARG A 81 10.04 -39.39 -1.41
N ALA A 82 9.38 -38.92 -2.45
CA ALA A 82 9.95 -38.85 -3.79
C ALA A 82 10.40 -37.38 -4.08
N ALA A 83 11.43 -37.21 -4.91
CA ALA A 83 11.92 -35.89 -5.29
C ALA A 83 10.82 -34.99 -5.89
N ILE A 84 9.93 -35.55 -6.70
CA ILE A 84 8.80 -34.79 -7.27
C ILE A 84 7.79 -34.36 -6.21
N GLU A 85 7.57 -35.19 -5.18
CA GLU A 85 6.68 -34.87 -4.06
C GLU A 85 7.27 -33.74 -3.19
N GLN A 86 8.61 -33.75 -2.99
CA GLN A 86 9.35 -32.70 -2.28
C GLN A 86 9.23 -31.38 -3.05
N TYR A 87 9.51 -31.39 -4.36
CA TYR A 87 9.41 -30.21 -5.20
C TYR A 87 7.97 -29.64 -5.22
N TYR A 88 6.96 -30.51 -5.32
CA TYR A 88 5.56 -30.11 -5.28
C TYR A 88 5.18 -29.49 -3.94
N SER A 89 5.60 -30.09 -2.82
CA SER A 89 5.34 -29.56 -1.49
C SER A 89 6.00 -28.20 -1.27
N GLU A 90 7.21 -28.00 -1.80
CA GLU A 90 7.91 -26.73 -1.73
C GLU A 90 7.20 -25.63 -2.55
N LYS A 91 6.72 -25.96 -3.75
CA LYS A 91 5.92 -25.04 -4.57
C LYS A 91 4.61 -24.66 -3.90
N LEU A 92 3.92 -25.61 -3.27
CA LEU A 92 2.72 -25.31 -2.50
C LEU A 92 2.99 -24.38 -1.30
N ARG A 93 4.09 -24.60 -0.59
CA ARG A 93 4.51 -23.68 0.49
C ARG A 93 4.79 -22.27 -0.02
N GLN A 94 5.45 -22.12 -1.16
CA GLN A 94 5.69 -20.82 -1.77
C GLN A 94 4.38 -20.11 -2.14
N ILE A 95 3.42 -20.83 -2.74
CA ILE A 95 2.10 -20.30 -3.08
C ILE A 95 1.33 -19.90 -1.81
N GLN A 96 1.35 -20.74 -0.79
CA GLN A 96 0.72 -20.45 0.50
C GLN A 96 1.31 -19.21 1.15
N TYR A 97 2.64 -19.08 1.17
CA TYR A 97 3.32 -17.91 1.69
C TYR A 97 2.91 -16.62 0.96
N LEU A 98 2.87 -16.66 -0.38
CA LEU A 98 2.41 -15.52 -1.19
C LEU A 98 0.96 -15.14 -0.88
N PHE A 99 0.09 -16.14 -0.77
CA PHE A 99 -1.34 -15.92 -0.46
C PHE A 99 -1.52 -15.30 0.93
N LEU A 100 -0.86 -15.85 1.95
CA LEU A 100 -0.90 -15.31 3.33
C LEU A 100 -0.37 -13.89 3.40
N THR A 101 0.75 -13.61 2.72
CA THR A 101 1.32 -12.26 2.67
C THR A 101 0.37 -11.28 2.00
N GLN A 102 -0.31 -11.69 0.93
CA GLN A 102 -1.30 -10.85 0.26
C GLN A 102 -2.54 -10.61 1.13
N GLN A 103 -3.04 -11.66 1.79
CA GLN A 103 -4.17 -11.54 2.73
C GLN A 103 -3.83 -10.59 3.87
N GLN A 104 -2.66 -10.73 4.49
CA GLN A 104 -2.21 -9.85 5.56
C GLN A 104 -2.16 -8.39 5.10
N ARG A 105 -1.61 -8.12 3.91
CA ARG A 105 -1.60 -6.75 3.34
C ARG A 105 -3.01 -6.17 3.15
N LEU A 106 -3.95 -6.99 2.69
CA LEU A 106 -5.33 -6.54 2.52
C LEU A 106 -6.01 -6.26 3.86
N GLU A 107 -5.76 -7.08 4.88
CA GLU A 107 -6.27 -6.87 6.24
C GLU A 107 -5.67 -5.59 6.87
N GLU A 108 -4.36 -5.38 6.72
CA GLU A 108 -3.69 -4.15 7.17
C GLU A 108 -4.27 -2.90 6.49
N GLN A 109 -4.49 -2.93 5.17
CA GLN A 109 -5.11 -1.84 4.43
C GLN A 109 -6.57 -1.59 4.86
N ALA A 110 -7.34 -2.66 5.07
CA ALA A 110 -8.73 -2.54 5.53
C ALA A 110 -8.78 -1.95 6.94
N HIS A 111 -7.90 -2.39 7.83
CA HIS A 111 -7.78 -1.86 9.18
C HIS A 111 -7.36 -0.38 9.19
N GLU A 112 -6.36 0.00 8.39
CA GLU A 112 -5.96 1.41 8.23
C GLU A 112 -7.13 2.27 7.76
N LYS A 113 -7.88 1.84 6.73
CA LYS A 113 -9.07 2.54 6.27
C LYS A 113 -10.13 2.70 7.35
N GLN A 114 -10.39 1.67 8.12
CA GLN A 114 -11.37 1.73 9.22
C GLN A 114 -10.95 2.72 10.31
N LEU A 115 -9.67 2.76 10.68
CA LEU A 115 -9.13 3.72 11.63
C LEU A 115 -9.29 5.16 11.11
N VAL A 116 -8.99 5.39 9.83
CA VAL A 116 -9.13 6.70 9.19
C VAL A 116 -10.59 7.17 9.21
N LEU A 117 -11.52 6.31 8.78
CA LEU A 117 -12.95 6.65 8.78
C LEU A 117 -13.48 6.94 10.19
N SER A 118 -13.09 6.14 11.18
CA SER A 118 -13.45 6.35 12.59
C SER A 118 -12.93 7.69 13.11
N HIS A 119 -11.68 8.03 12.80
CA HIS A 119 -11.08 9.30 13.20
C HIS A 119 -11.79 10.50 12.57
N PHE A 120 -12.07 10.46 11.26
CA PHE A 120 -12.83 11.52 10.59
C PHE A 120 -14.25 11.67 11.13
N ALA A 121 -14.95 10.54 11.39
CA ALA A 121 -16.28 10.58 11.99
C ALA A 121 -16.27 11.29 13.36
N HIS A 122 -15.26 10.99 14.18
CA HIS A 122 -15.09 11.67 15.47
C HIS A 122 -14.79 13.17 15.30
N GLN A 123 -13.91 13.54 14.38
CA GLN A 123 -13.57 14.93 14.11
C GLN A 123 -14.73 15.74 13.51
N MET A 124 -15.62 15.12 12.73
CA MET A 124 -16.83 15.77 12.22
C MET A 124 -17.93 15.90 13.27
N LYS A 125 -18.02 14.96 14.22
CA LYS A 125 -19.04 14.97 15.27
C LYS A 125 -18.89 16.19 16.18
N THR A 126 -17.67 16.61 16.53
CA THR A 126 -17.41 17.72 17.45
C THR A 126 -17.95 19.06 16.91
N PRO A 127 -17.55 19.55 15.72
CA PRO A 127 -18.09 20.81 15.18
C PRO A 127 -19.59 20.74 14.91
N LEU A 128 -20.11 19.58 14.50
CA LEU A 128 -21.55 19.38 14.30
C LEU A 128 -22.31 19.56 15.62
N SER A 129 -21.80 19.00 16.72
CA SER A 129 -22.42 19.15 18.04
C SER A 129 -22.41 20.59 18.52
N VAL A 130 -21.34 21.37 18.27
CA VAL A 130 -21.27 22.79 18.58
C VAL A 130 -22.32 23.57 17.81
N ILE A 131 -22.45 23.33 16.50
CA ILE A 131 -23.48 23.96 15.67
C ILE A 131 -24.88 23.64 16.21
N GLN A 132 -25.16 22.35 16.50
CA GLN A 132 -26.45 21.93 17.05
C GLN A 132 -26.78 22.62 18.39
N LEU A 133 -25.79 22.76 19.30
CA LEU A 133 -25.98 23.46 20.59
C LEU A 133 -26.30 24.92 20.40
N ILE A 134 -25.61 25.61 19.46
CA ILE A 134 -25.90 27.02 19.15
C ILE A 134 -27.30 27.18 18.62
N VAL A 135 -27.70 26.35 17.66
CA VAL A 135 -29.04 26.37 17.05
C VAL A 135 -30.15 26.09 18.07
N GLN A 136 -29.91 25.16 19.03
CA GLN A 136 -30.87 24.81 20.07
C GLN A 136 -30.95 25.88 21.20
N ALA A 137 -29.85 26.60 21.46
CA ALA A 137 -29.79 27.61 22.50
C ALA A 137 -30.45 28.95 22.11
N THR A 138 -30.89 29.13 20.86
CA THR A 138 -31.39 30.40 20.32
C THR A 138 -32.93 30.50 20.33
N PRO A 139 -33.61 30.69 21.47
CA PRO A 139 -34.97 31.21 21.45
C PRO A 139 -35.12 32.65 21.97
N ASN A 140 -34.17 33.27 22.65
CA ASN A 140 -34.51 34.53 23.34
C ASN A 140 -33.35 35.45 23.68
N LYS A 141 -32.50 35.95 22.76
CA LYS A 141 -31.75 37.21 23.07
C LYS A 141 -31.05 37.81 21.85
N THR A 142 -31.33 39.04 21.56
CA THR A 142 -31.00 39.88 20.41
C THR A 142 -29.57 40.47 20.37
N THR A 143 -28.67 40.11 21.30
CA THR A 143 -27.38 40.80 21.40
C THR A 143 -26.16 39.99 20.95
N ASP A 144 -26.33 38.73 20.56
CA ASP A 144 -25.22 37.81 20.29
C ASP A 144 -25.28 37.09 18.91
N GLU A 145 -26.20 37.51 18.02
CA GLU A 145 -26.41 36.83 16.74
C GLU A 145 -25.16 36.83 15.85
N LEU A 146 -24.44 37.93 15.75
CA LEU A 146 -23.22 38.05 14.93
C LEU A 146 -22.13 37.09 15.41
N GLN A 147 -21.96 36.96 16.73
CA GLN A 147 -20.95 36.08 17.30
C GLN A 147 -21.32 34.59 17.12
N GLN A 148 -22.60 34.27 17.23
CA GLN A 148 -23.12 32.93 16.95
C GLN A 148 -22.94 32.57 15.48
N TRP A 149 -23.27 33.47 14.55
CA TRP A 149 -23.02 33.26 13.11
C TRP A 149 -21.53 33.07 12.79
N HIS A 150 -20.66 33.84 13.41
CA HIS A 150 -19.21 33.68 13.29
C HIS A 150 -18.76 32.30 13.76
N THR A 151 -19.28 31.82 14.89
CA THR A 151 -18.93 30.50 15.44
C THR A 151 -19.45 29.38 14.55
N ILE A 152 -20.71 29.47 14.09
CA ILE A 152 -21.29 28.48 13.12
C ILE A 152 -20.44 28.43 11.86
N ASN A 153 -20.09 29.57 11.28
CA ASN A 153 -19.30 29.65 10.05
C ASN A 153 -17.90 29.03 10.25
N LYS A 154 -17.25 29.30 11.39
CA LYS A 154 -15.96 28.67 11.76
C LYS A 154 -16.08 27.15 11.83
N GLU A 155 -17.12 26.60 12.46
CA GLU A 155 -17.32 25.15 12.59
C GLU A 155 -17.71 24.52 11.25
N CYS A 156 -18.48 25.18 10.40
CA CYS A 156 -18.74 24.74 9.01
C CYS A 156 -17.46 24.66 8.18
N ASN A 157 -16.57 25.64 8.30
CA ASN A 157 -15.28 25.65 7.62
C ASN A 157 -14.38 24.48 8.09
N LYS A 158 -14.40 24.14 9.38
CA LYS A 158 -13.70 22.96 9.91
C LYS A 158 -14.26 21.66 9.31
N LEU A 159 -15.58 21.51 9.23
CA LEU A 159 -16.23 20.36 8.60
C LEU A 159 -15.83 20.22 7.14
N THR A 160 -15.87 21.32 6.38
CA THR A 160 -15.47 21.34 4.96
C THR A 160 -14.01 20.95 4.80
N PHE A 161 -13.11 21.46 5.63
CA PHE A 161 -11.70 21.10 5.63
C PHE A 161 -11.49 19.61 5.93
N THR A 162 -12.15 19.10 6.96
CA THR A 162 -12.08 17.70 7.37
C THR A 162 -12.59 16.76 6.25
N LEU A 163 -13.70 17.13 5.61
CA LEU A 163 -14.25 16.38 4.47
C LEU A 163 -13.28 16.37 3.28
N ASN A 164 -12.69 17.52 2.95
CA ASN A 164 -11.71 17.61 1.87
C ASN A 164 -10.45 16.78 2.14
N GLN A 165 -10.01 16.69 3.40
CA GLN A 165 -8.91 15.79 3.78
C GLN A 165 -9.29 14.32 3.60
N LEU A 166 -10.50 13.91 3.99
CA LEU A 166 -10.99 12.55 3.78
C LEU A 166 -11.03 12.19 2.29
N LEU A 167 -11.60 13.08 1.46
CA LEU A 167 -11.65 12.88 0.01
C LEU A 167 -10.24 12.80 -0.60
N THR A 168 -9.30 13.58 -0.10
CA THR A 168 -7.91 13.53 -0.54
C THR A 168 -7.27 12.21 -0.14
N TYR A 169 -7.48 11.74 1.09
CA TYR A 169 -7.00 10.44 1.56
C TYR A 169 -7.54 9.29 0.69
N GLU A 170 -8.85 9.26 0.44
CA GLU A 170 -9.47 8.24 -0.42
C GLU A 170 -8.89 8.24 -1.85
N ARG A 171 -8.67 9.40 -2.43
CA ARG A 171 -8.02 9.51 -3.75
C ARG A 171 -6.60 8.94 -3.77
N THR A 172 -5.84 9.00 -2.65
CA THR A 172 -4.49 8.43 -2.61
C THR A 172 -4.46 6.91 -2.76
N SER A 173 -5.56 6.21 -2.56
CA SER A 173 -5.66 4.76 -2.83
C SER A 173 -5.51 4.42 -4.32
N HIS A 174 -5.84 5.35 -5.21
CA HIS A 174 -5.74 5.22 -6.67
C HIS A 174 -4.60 6.06 -7.28
N LEU A 175 -3.72 6.63 -6.44
CA LEU A 175 -2.70 7.59 -6.84
C LEU A 175 -1.84 7.07 -8.01
N VAL A 176 -1.33 5.85 -7.92
CA VAL A 176 -0.48 5.25 -8.97
C VAL A 176 -1.21 5.10 -10.31
N ALA A 177 -2.52 4.75 -10.26
CA ALA A 177 -3.32 4.57 -11.48
C ALA A 177 -3.68 5.90 -12.16
N ASP A 178 -3.75 7.00 -11.38
CA ASP A 178 -4.18 8.32 -11.83
C ASP A 178 -3.01 9.26 -12.13
N LEU A 179 -1.75 8.79 -12.05
CA LEU A 179 -0.56 9.63 -12.25
C LEU A 179 -0.49 10.19 -13.68
N LYS A 180 -0.35 11.51 -13.76
CA LYS A 180 -0.15 12.25 -15.00
C LYS A 180 1.06 13.18 -14.89
N ILE A 181 2.21 12.71 -15.37
CA ILE A 181 3.43 13.50 -15.36
C ILE A 181 3.39 14.53 -16.49
N GLU A 182 3.50 15.80 -16.14
CA GLU A 182 3.50 16.92 -17.07
C GLU A 182 4.55 17.97 -16.67
N PRO A 183 5.01 18.84 -17.62
CA PRO A 183 5.88 19.95 -17.28
C PRO A 183 5.12 21.00 -16.46
N ILE A 184 5.68 21.42 -15.33
CA ILE A 184 5.08 22.37 -14.40
C ILE A 184 6.04 23.52 -14.16
N ILE A 185 5.57 24.76 -14.32
CA ILE A 185 6.28 25.94 -13.86
C ILE A 185 6.10 26.03 -12.34
N LEU A 186 7.13 25.64 -11.58
CA LEU A 186 7.06 25.47 -10.13
C LEU A 186 6.65 26.75 -9.40
N LYS A 187 7.21 27.90 -9.78
CA LYS A 187 6.88 29.21 -9.21
C LYS A 187 5.39 29.53 -9.36
N GLY A 188 4.83 29.28 -10.55
CA GLY A 188 3.39 29.51 -10.80
C GLY A 188 2.48 28.61 -9.93
N LEU A 189 2.87 27.33 -9.75
CA LEU A 189 2.13 26.43 -8.88
C LEU A 189 2.18 26.85 -7.41
N VAL A 190 3.35 27.29 -6.92
CA VAL A 190 3.51 27.80 -5.54
C VAL A 190 2.67 29.06 -5.34
N GLN A 191 2.66 30.00 -6.31
CA GLN A 191 1.82 31.21 -6.25
C GLN A 191 0.34 30.88 -6.21
N GLU A 192 -0.11 29.90 -6.99
CA GLU A 192 -1.50 29.42 -6.96
C GLU A 192 -1.88 28.92 -5.56
N VAL A 193 -1.04 28.10 -4.92
CA VAL A 193 -1.29 27.59 -3.57
C VAL A 193 -1.26 28.70 -2.51
N ILE A 194 -0.37 29.68 -2.64
CA ILE A 194 -0.36 30.87 -1.75
C ILE A 194 -1.68 31.63 -1.87
N ASN A 195 -2.20 31.81 -3.09
CA ASN A 195 -3.48 32.46 -3.31
C ASN A 195 -4.65 31.67 -2.71
N ASP A 196 -4.64 30.36 -2.83
CA ASP A 196 -5.65 29.48 -2.21
C ASP A 196 -5.62 29.56 -0.67
N LEU A 197 -4.46 29.86 -0.07
CA LEU A 197 -4.27 30.00 1.38
C LEU A 197 -4.31 31.45 1.88
N LYS A 198 -4.65 32.43 1.02
CA LYS A 198 -4.60 33.87 1.34
C LYS A 198 -5.29 34.22 2.64
N ASP A 199 -6.49 33.73 2.86
CA ASP A 199 -7.27 34.05 4.07
C ASP A 199 -6.60 33.51 5.35
N PHE A 200 -5.95 32.34 5.26
CA PHE A 200 -5.20 31.79 6.39
C PHE A 200 -3.95 32.62 6.70
N PHE A 201 -3.24 33.13 5.70
CA PHE A 201 -2.12 34.04 5.87
C PHE A 201 -2.56 35.35 6.57
N ILE A 202 -3.69 35.91 6.16
CA ILE A 202 -4.24 37.16 6.76
C ILE A 202 -4.68 36.90 8.19
N ILE A 203 -5.45 35.84 8.46
CA ILE A 203 -5.97 35.54 9.82
C ILE A 203 -4.84 35.27 10.81
N ARG A 204 -3.75 34.66 10.37
CA ARG A 204 -2.58 34.35 11.21
C ARG A 204 -1.52 35.45 11.22
N GLU A 205 -1.71 36.53 10.45
CA GLU A 205 -0.75 37.64 10.32
C GLU A 205 0.65 37.15 9.89
N VAL A 206 0.70 36.15 8.97
CA VAL A 206 1.95 35.59 8.47
C VAL A 206 2.12 35.98 6.99
N PHE A 207 3.36 36.28 6.59
CA PHE A 207 3.63 36.85 5.26
C PHE A 207 4.47 35.90 4.41
N PRO A 208 3.99 35.46 3.21
CA PRO A 208 4.79 34.63 2.33
C PRO A 208 5.81 35.47 1.56
N LYS A 209 7.09 35.05 1.56
CA LYS A 209 8.15 35.65 0.77
C LYS A 209 8.70 34.64 -0.22
N LEU A 210 8.44 34.87 -1.52
CA LEU A 210 8.88 34.05 -2.61
C LEU A 210 10.24 34.52 -3.17
N THR A 211 11.20 33.59 -3.29
CA THR A 211 12.50 33.89 -3.88
C THR A 211 12.86 32.78 -4.89
N PHE A 212 12.67 33.05 -6.15
CA PHE A 212 13.04 32.18 -7.28
C PHE A 212 13.97 32.97 -8.18
N ALA A 213 15.12 32.39 -8.55
CA ALA A 213 16.08 33.04 -9.47
C ALA A 213 15.51 33.08 -10.89
N GLU A 214 14.84 32.00 -11.31
CA GLU A 214 14.23 31.83 -12.63
C GLU A 214 12.97 30.97 -12.54
N ASP A 215 12.19 30.94 -13.63
CA ASP A 215 11.03 30.06 -13.74
C ASP A 215 11.49 28.62 -14.03
N GLN A 216 11.54 27.78 -12.98
CA GLN A 216 11.95 26.38 -13.09
C GLN A 216 10.81 25.51 -13.60
N ILE A 217 11.11 24.72 -14.63
CA ILE A 217 10.20 23.67 -15.11
C ILE A 217 10.62 22.34 -14.49
N ILE A 218 9.70 21.70 -13.81
CA ILE A 218 9.84 20.35 -13.25
C ILE A 218 8.85 19.42 -13.91
N TYR A 219 9.14 18.11 -13.96
CA TYR A 219 8.21 17.10 -14.44
C TYR A 219 7.59 16.37 -13.25
N SER A 220 6.29 16.50 -13.06
CA SER A 220 5.56 15.90 -11.95
C SER A 220 4.05 15.86 -12.25
N ASP A 221 3.26 15.31 -11.35
CA ASP A 221 1.81 15.44 -11.39
C ASP A 221 1.39 16.74 -10.68
N ARG A 222 0.81 17.67 -11.47
CA ARG A 222 0.40 18.99 -10.99
C ARG A 222 -0.62 18.91 -9.85
N LYS A 223 -1.60 18.03 -9.98
CA LYS A 223 -2.69 17.88 -9.01
C LYS A 223 -2.15 17.39 -7.66
N TRP A 224 -1.34 16.36 -7.68
CA TRP A 224 -0.78 15.76 -6.48
C TRP A 224 0.26 16.66 -5.81
N LEU A 225 1.11 17.31 -6.62
CA LEU A 225 2.08 18.26 -6.10
C LEU A 225 1.39 19.49 -5.49
N LYS A 226 0.29 19.99 -6.07
CA LYS A 226 -0.53 21.06 -5.49
C LYS A 226 -1.04 20.69 -4.09
N ILE A 227 -1.50 19.45 -3.90
CA ILE A 227 -1.95 18.96 -2.58
C ILE A 227 -0.79 18.93 -1.58
N VAL A 228 0.39 18.46 -1.99
CA VAL A 228 1.59 18.48 -1.13
C VAL A 228 1.93 19.90 -0.69
N LEU A 229 2.04 20.82 -1.64
CA LEU A 229 2.36 22.22 -1.35
C LEU A 229 1.31 22.87 -0.42
N TYR A 230 0.03 22.60 -0.67
CA TYR A 230 -1.06 23.07 0.20
C TYR A 230 -0.91 22.57 1.65
N GLN A 231 -0.64 21.28 1.85
CA GLN A 231 -0.48 20.71 3.19
C GLN A 231 0.75 21.27 3.91
N VAL A 232 1.88 21.39 3.19
CA VAL A 232 3.13 21.91 3.78
C VAL A 232 3.00 23.39 4.14
N LEU A 233 2.44 24.21 3.23
CA LEU A 233 2.23 25.64 3.47
C LEU A 233 1.20 25.88 4.57
N ASN A 234 0.10 25.13 4.60
CA ASN A 234 -0.90 25.23 5.67
C ASN A 234 -0.30 24.87 7.04
N ASN A 235 0.56 23.85 7.11
CA ASN A 235 1.31 23.54 8.32
C ASN A 235 2.28 24.68 8.70
N ALA A 236 3.02 25.23 7.73
CA ALA A 236 3.91 26.35 7.97
C ALA A 236 3.17 27.54 8.55
N ILE A 237 1.99 27.92 7.99
CA ILE A 237 1.13 29.00 8.51
C ILE A 237 0.66 28.70 9.94
N LYS A 238 0.19 27.49 10.18
CA LYS A 238 -0.40 27.05 11.46
C LYS A 238 0.61 27.12 12.61
N TYR A 239 1.86 26.73 12.35
CA TYR A 239 2.91 26.61 13.36
C TYR A 239 3.90 27.79 13.35
N SER A 240 3.68 28.81 12.51
CA SER A 240 4.44 30.06 12.53
C SER A 240 4.08 30.92 13.72
N GLU A 241 5.03 31.75 14.16
CA GLU A 241 4.78 32.85 15.08
C GLU A 241 4.00 33.95 14.36
N MET A 242 3.17 34.69 15.11
CA MET A 242 2.42 35.85 14.58
C MET A 242 3.42 36.91 14.04
N ALA A 243 3.02 37.64 13.03
CA ALA A 243 3.81 38.69 12.38
C ALA A 243 5.15 38.17 11.77
N SER A 244 5.28 36.86 11.56
CA SER A 244 6.48 36.26 10.97
C SER A 244 6.37 36.09 9.46
N THR A 245 7.51 35.75 8.83
CA THR A 245 7.59 35.52 7.38
C THR A 245 7.88 34.06 7.09
N ILE A 246 7.11 33.47 6.16
CA ILE A 246 7.42 32.17 5.58
C ILE A 246 8.25 32.39 4.32
N HIS A 247 9.50 31.93 4.36
CA HIS A 247 10.40 32.01 3.22
C HIS A 247 10.25 30.79 2.34
N ILE A 248 9.94 31.01 1.06
CA ILE A 248 9.78 29.96 0.06
C ILE A 248 10.81 30.23 -1.03
N HIS A 249 11.82 29.41 -1.12
CA HIS A 249 12.89 29.60 -2.10
C HIS A 249 13.23 28.31 -2.82
N TYR A 250 13.67 28.43 -4.05
CA TYR A 250 14.15 27.33 -4.86
C TYR A 250 15.63 27.54 -5.14
N ASP A 251 16.43 26.53 -4.84
CA ASP A 251 17.84 26.49 -5.16
C ASP A 251 18.17 25.25 -6.00
N ASN A 252 18.95 25.43 -7.05
CA ASN A 252 19.46 24.38 -7.94
C ASN A 252 18.50 23.21 -8.25
N THR A 253 17.99 22.50 -7.26
CA THR A 253 17.16 21.29 -7.41
C THR A 253 16.08 21.12 -6.36
N ALA A 254 16.05 21.97 -5.32
CA ALA A 254 15.16 21.79 -4.18
C ALA A 254 14.30 23.03 -3.90
N LEU A 255 13.04 22.80 -3.58
CA LEU A 255 12.13 23.79 -3.03
C LEU A 255 12.17 23.72 -1.50
N HIS A 256 12.48 24.84 -0.87
CA HIS A 256 12.54 25.01 0.57
C HIS A 256 11.42 25.89 1.05
N ILE A 257 10.67 25.42 2.04
CA ILE A 257 9.63 26.17 2.75
C ILE A 257 10.09 26.28 4.19
N LYS A 258 10.43 27.50 4.61
CA LYS A 258 11.03 27.81 5.90
C LYS A 258 10.12 28.73 6.69
N ASN A 259 9.78 28.34 7.91
CA ASN A 259 8.99 29.15 8.82
C ASN A 259 9.65 29.27 10.20
N ASN A 260 9.37 30.38 10.88
CA ASN A 260 9.79 30.59 12.26
C ASN A 260 8.64 30.18 13.20
N GLY A 261 8.94 29.31 14.16
CA GLY A 261 7.97 28.80 15.11
C GLY A 261 8.60 27.85 16.10
N GLU A 262 7.80 27.14 16.85
CA GLU A 262 8.29 26.18 17.83
C GLU A 262 9.11 25.07 17.19
N THR A 263 10.24 24.76 17.80
CA THR A 263 11.11 23.66 17.35
C THR A 263 10.45 22.31 17.53
N ILE A 264 10.45 21.49 16.49
CA ILE A 264 10.00 20.10 16.56
C ILE A 264 11.13 19.29 17.21
N PRO A 265 10.88 18.57 18.33
CA PRO A 265 11.89 17.73 18.95
C PRO A 265 12.44 16.70 17.97
N THR A 266 13.74 16.44 17.99
CA THR A 266 14.39 15.48 17.08
C THR A 266 13.77 14.08 17.14
N SER A 267 13.29 13.66 18.32
CA SER A 267 12.57 12.40 18.53
C SER A 267 11.19 12.35 17.84
N GLU A 268 10.63 13.50 17.49
CA GLU A 268 9.31 13.60 16.84
C GLU A 268 9.41 13.78 15.32
N ILE A 269 10.55 14.25 14.79
CA ILE A 269 10.71 14.54 13.34
C ILE A 269 10.33 13.35 12.44
N ALA A 270 10.73 12.14 12.79
CA ALA A 270 10.35 10.96 12.03
C ALA A 270 8.85 10.63 12.16
N ARG A 271 8.27 10.90 13.33
CA ARG A 271 6.90 10.55 13.70
C ARG A 271 5.85 11.52 13.17
N VAL A 272 6.22 12.76 12.85
CA VAL A 272 5.25 13.74 12.29
C VAL A 272 4.63 13.30 10.98
N PHE A 273 5.23 12.30 10.32
CA PHE A 273 4.71 11.68 9.10
C PHE A 273 3.87 10.42 9.36
N ASP A 274 3.73 10.01 10.61
CA ASP A 274 2.88 8.85 10.95
C ASP A 274 1.41 9.26 10.94
N LEU A 275 0.56 8.32 10.57
CA LEU A 275 -0.88 8.53 10.51
C LEU A 275 -1.43 8.90 11.89
N PHE A 276 -2.23 9.97 11.97
CA PHE A 276 -2.83 10.52 13.20
C PHE A 276 -1.84 11.09 14.22
N TYR A 277 -0.57 11.15 13.89
CA TYR A 277 0.38 11.78 14.79
C TYR A 277 0.13 13.30 14.85
N THR A 278 -0.07 13.78 16.07
CA THR A 278 -0.18 15.22 16.39
C THR A 278 0.78 15.52 17.52
N GLY A 279 1.69 16.47 17.31
CA GLY A 279 2.55 16.99 18.38
C GLY A 279 1.73 17.58 19.55
N MET A 280 2.40 17.94 20.65
CA MET A 280 1.73 18.42 21.86
C MET A 280 0.76 19.58 21.60
N LYS A 281 1.14 20.58 20.79
CA LYS A 281 0.25 21.71 20.42
C LYS A 281 -0.94 21.29 19.57
N GLY A 282 -0.76 20.32 18.68
CA GLY A 282 -1.86 19.82 17.85
C GLY A 282 -2.96 19.14 18.67
N ARG A 283 -2.58 18.52 19.80
CA ARG A 283 -3.53 17.89 20.73
C ARG A 283 -4.31 18.90 21.54
N THR A 284 -3.65 19.98 21.99
CA THR A 284 -4.29 21.02 22.80
C THR A 284 -5.21 21.94 22.00
N SER A 285 -4.87 22.24 20.74
CA SER A 285 -5.70 23.11 19.88
C SER A 285 -6.91 22.40 19.26
N GLY A 286 -6.92 21.05 19.24
CA GLY A 286 -7.97 20.26 18.59
C GLY A 286 -8.09 20.46 17.06
N GLU A 287 -7.18 21.25 16.46
CA GLU A 287 -7.20 21.61 15.04
C GLU A 287 -6.31 20.72 14.17
N ALA A 288 -5.52 19.79 14.75
CA ALA A 288 -4.61 18.92 14.03
C ALA A 288 -5.22 17.54 13.80
N THR A 289 -5.39 17.17 12.55
CA THR A 289 -5.92 15.86 12.16
C THR A 289 -4.85 14.75 12.18
N GLY A 290 -3.56 15.12 12.12
CA GLY A 290 -2.44 14.17 11.98
C GLY A 290 -2.38 13.46 10.65
N ILE A 291 -3.12 13.92 9.64
CA ILE A 291 -3.21 13.27 8.31
C ILE A 291 -2.42 14.04 7.25
N GLY A 292 -2.25 15.37 7.43
CA GLY A 292 -1.65 16.23 6.39
C GLY A 292 -0.24 15.81 5.99
N LEU A 293 0.69 15.67 6.94
CA LEU A 293 2.07 15.24 6.65
C LEU A 293 2.17 13.75 6.24
N TYR A 294 1.28 12.89 6.73
CA TYR A 294 1.16 11.53 6.24
C TYR A 294 0.84 11.50 4.74
N LEU A 295 -0.12 12.32 4.28
CA LEU A 295 -0.44 12.46 2.86
C LEU A 295 0.76 13.00 2.05
N VAL A 296 1.46 14.00 2.58
CA VAL A 296 2.68 14.55 1.96
C VAL A 296 3.71 13.45 1.73
N LYS A 297 4.02 12.66 2.77
CA LYS A 297 4.95 11.51 2.67
C LYS A 297 4.48 10.51 1.62
N LYS A 298 3.22 10.10 1.67
CA LYS A 298 2.65 9.10 0.74
C LYS A 298 2.73 9.58 -0.72
N ILE A 299 2.34 10.82 -0.98
CA ILE A 299 2.35 11.40 -2.33
C ILE A 299 3.79 11.58 -2.84
N LEU A 300 4.69 12.21 -2.06
CA LEU A 300 6.08 12.44 -2.48
C LEU A 300 6.86 11.15 -2.70
N THR A 301 6.62 10.13 -1.88
CA THR A 301 7.21 8.79 -2.08
C THR A 301 6.74 8.17 -3.40
N THR A 302 5.45 8.31 -3.74
CA THR A 302 4.90 7.78 -5.00
C THR A 302 5.36 8.59 -6.22
N LEU A 303 5.55 9.91 -6.08
CA LEU A 303 6.09 10.77 -7.12
C LEU A 303 7.62 10.67 -7.26
N GLU A 304 8.28 9.87 -6.41
CA GLU A 304 9.74 9.71 -6.35
C GLU A 304 10.49 11.04 -6.11
N HIS A 305 9.87 11.97 -5.36
CA HIS A 305 10.50 13.22 -4.94
C HIS A 305 11.05 13.08 -3.53
N PRO A 306 12.38 13.03 -3.34
CA PRO A 306 12.98 13.03 -2.02
C PRO A 306 12.63 14.30 -1.24
N PHE A 307 12.37 14.17 0.05
CA PHE A 307 12.04 15.30 0.91
C PHE A 307 12.70 15.16 2.28
N THR A 308 12.91 16.30 2.94
CA THR A 308 13.46 16.36 4.29
C THR A 308 12.70 17.39 5.12
N LEU A 309 12.63 17.14 6.43
CA LEU A 309 12.13 18.05 7.43
C LEU A 309 13.22 18.26 8.47
N GLN A 310 13.59 19.51 8.69
CA GLN A 310 14.58 19.90 9.69
C GLN A 310 13.97 20.97 10.60
N SER A 311 14.20 20.88 11.89
CA SER A 311 13.73 21.85 12.86
C SER A 311 14.78 22.10 13.93
N SER A 312 15.26 23.33 14.03
CA SER A 312 16.26 23.76 15.01
C SER A 312 16.13 25.26 15.26
N GLU A 313 16.45 25.72 16.46
CA GLU A 313 16.54 27.14 16.80
C GLU A 313 15.30 27.96 16.39
N HIS A 314 14.12 27.44 16.69
CA HIS A 314 12.82 28.05 16.31
C HIS A 314 12.57 28.16 14.80
N VAL A 315 13.33 27.46 13.98
CA VAL A 315 13.18 27.44 12.54
C VAL A 315 12.86 26.03 12.08
N THR A 316 11.78 25.90 11.31
CA THR A 316 11.43 24.63 10.65
C THR A 316 11.54 24.81 9.14
N THR A 317 12.25 23.89 8.49
CA THR A 317 12.45 23.88 7.02
C THR A 317 11.97 22.55 6.45
N PHE A 318 11.01 22.61 5.55
CA PHE A 318 10.59 21.48 4.71
C PHE A 318 11.20 21.63 3.32
N SER A 319 11.89 20.62 2.83
CA SER A 319 12.57 20.65 1.54
C SER A 319 12.10 19.52 0.64
N ILE A 320 11.77 19.83 -0.62
CA ILE A 320 11.40 18.86 -1.66
C ILE A 320 12.46 18.92 -2.76
N ASN A 321 13.08 17.76 -3.05
CA ASN A 321 14.10 17.68 -4.09
C ASN A 321 13.49 17.21 -5.42
N PHE A 322 13.77 17.94 -6.49
CA PHE A 322 13.29 17.66 -7.85
C PHE A 322 14.41 17.22 -8.81
N SER A 323 15.59 16.82 -8.30
CA SER A 323 16.74 16.42 -9.15
C SER A 323 16.37 15.30 -10.12
N ASN A 324 15.52 14.37 -9.72
CA ASN A 324 15.03 13.27 -10.56
C ASN A 324 14.04 13.73 -11.64
N SER A 325 13.42 14.89 -11.46
CA SER A 325 12.39 15.47 -12.35
C SER A 325 12.95 16.46 -13.36
N LEU A 326 14.23 16.82 -13.27
CA LEU A 326 14.90 17.76 -14.16
C LEU A 326 15.55 17.07 -15.37
N LYS A 327 15.62 15.72 -15.34
CA LYS A 327 16.21 14.91 -16.42
C LYS A 327 15.10 14.25 -17.22
N LYS A 328 14.90 14.71 -18.42
CA LYS A 328 14.33 13.95 -19.51
C LYS A 328 15.35 13.82 -20.62
#